data_aa3d19ed448b104b8ce35cf8786ed441
#
_entry.id   aa3d19ed448b104b8ce35cf8786ed441
#
_cell.length_a   1.000
_cell.length_b   1.000
_cell.length_c   1.000
_cell.angle_alpha   90.00
_cell.angle_beta   90.00
_cell.angle_gamma   90.00
#
_symmetry.space_group_name_H-M   'P 1'
#
loop_
_entity.id
_entity.type
_entity.pdbx_description
1 polymer ?
#
loop_
_entity_poly.entity_id
_entity_poly.type
_entity_poly.pdbx_seq_one_letter_code
_entity_poly.pdbx_strand_id
1 'polypeptide(L)'
;MTIKQDLFDRYYPKSHFEGGTVPFFRLCRENISPQSRILEIGAGPSNECSRTLSGIGQVTGIDIDPDVRNNVFLSEAVVFEGRKMPFEDASFDACVSNFVLEHVEHPIEHFREVARVLRPGGVYCLRTPNLYHYVSMGARLLPHSMHLLLANRLRGLGEEAHDPYPTWFRSNTRSKLTTLCRMAGLDEPRITMLEPEPSYGRAHPILFYGFMAYERLVNSSKIFEGMRITVLLATHKPAV
;
A
#
# COMPACT_ATOMS: atom_id res chain seq x y z
N MET A 1 24.81 -18.79 2.28
CA MET A 1 24.49 -17.46 1.73
C MET A 1 24.47 -17.59 0.21
N THR A 2 23.35 -17.29 -0.42
CA THR A 2 23.20 -17.47 -1.88
C THR A 2 23.88 -16.30 -2.58
N ILE A 3 24.58 -16.53 -3.70
CA ILE A 3 25.19 -15.51 -4.57
C ILE A 3 24.27 -14.30 -4.80
N LYS A 4 22.97 -14.54 -4.77
CA LYS A 4 21.88 -13.56 -4.94
C LYS A 4 21.77 -12.53 -3.80
N GLN A 5 22.02 -12.91 -2.56
CA GLN A 5 21.94 -12.01 -1.40
C GLN A 5 23.16 -11.09 -1.37
N ASP A 6 24.35 -11.62 -1.62
CA ASP A 6 25.59 -10.83 -1.64
C ASP A 6 25.57 -9.76 -2.73
N LEU A 7 25.00 -10.10 -3.91
CA LEU A 7 24.85 -9.14 -5.00
C LEU A 7 23.87 -8.02 -4.63
N PHE A 8 22.75 -8.36 -4.02
CA PHE A 8 21.75 -7.38 -3.57
C PHE A 8 22.34 -6.45 -2.51
N ASP A 9 22.94 -6.99 -1.45
CA ASP A 9 23.51 -6.24 -0.33
C ASP A 9 24.66 -5.30 -0.77
N ARG A 10 25.34 -5.65 -1.85
CA ARG A 10 26.39 -4.80 -2.46
C ARG A 10 25.85 -3.51 -3.05
N TYR A 11 24.68 -3.55 -3.70
CA TYR A 11 24.09 -2.40 -4.39
C TYR A 11 23.03 -1.67 -3.57
N TYR A 12 22.39 -2.38 -2.63
CA TYR A 12 21.33 -1.88 -1.75
C TYR A 12 21.64 -2.22 -0.28
N PRO A 13 22.74 -1.69 0.28
CA PRO A 13 23.09 -1.95 1.68
C PRO A 13 22.06 -1.32 2.61
N LYS A 14 21.59 -2.08 3.60
CA LYS A 14 20.59 -1.65 4.59
C LYS A 14 20.96 -0.37 5.34
N SER A 15 22.25 -0.04 5.42
CA SER A 15 22.76 1.18 6.06
C SER A 15 22.46 2.47 5.27
N HIS A 16 22.21 2.37 3.97
CA HIS A 16 22.03 3.52 3.07
C HIS A 16 20.71 3.47 2.29
N PHE A 17 19.97 2.38 2.41
CA PHE A 17 18.77 2.15 1.62
C PHE A 17 17.55 1.94 2.51
N GLU A 18 16.58 2.86 2.39
CA GLU A 18 15.27 2.72 3.02
C GLU A 18 14.35 1.93 2.11
N GLY A 19 13.97 0.71 2.49
CA GLY A 19 12.97 -0.07 1.77
C GLY A 19 11.65 0.68 1.62
N GLY A 20 10.86 0.34 0.60
CA GLY A 20 9.61 1.05 0.25
C GLY A 20 8.56 1.17 1.37
N THR A 21 8.74 0.45 2.48
CA THR A 21 7.84 0.50 3.65
C THR A 21 8.15 1.69 4.57
N VAL A 22 9.43 2.06 4.74
CA VAL A 22 9.85 3.16 5.63
C VAL A 22 9.25 4.51 5.23
N PRO A 23 9.25 4.92 3.94
CA PRO A 23 8.59 6.14 3.50
C PRO A 23 7.08 6.18 3.78
N PHE A 24 6.39 5.04 3.70
CA PHE A 24 4.97 4.97 4.05
C PHE A 24 4.74 5.19 5.56
N PHE A 25 5.54 4.56 6.40
CA PHE A 25 5.43 4.78 7.85
C PHE A 25 5.81 6.21 8.26
N ARG A 26 6.75 6.82 7.55
CA ARG A 26 7.07 8.24 7.71
C ARG A 26 5.85 9.11 7.34
N LEU A 27 5.21 8.84 6.19
CA LEU A 27 3.99 9.53 5.78
C LEU A 27 2.90 9.45 6.87
N CYS A 28 2.67 8.26 7.46
CA CYS A 28 1.72 8.11 8.55
C CYS A 28 2.10 8.94 9.77
N ARG A 29 3.36 8.87 10.24
CA ARG A 29 3.83 9.64 11.40
C ARG A 29 3.77 11.15 11.22
N GLU A 30 3.99 11.65 10.00
CA GLU A 30 3.95 13.08 9.67
C GLU A 30 2.54 13.66 9.59
N ASN A 31 1.53 12.82 9.31
CA ASN A 31 0.17 13.28 9.05
C ASN A 31 -0.85 12.86 10.12
N ILE A 32 -0.54 11.87 10.95
CA ILE A 32 -1.42 11.38 12.00
C ILE A 32 -0.92 11.93 13.34
N SER A 33 -1.79 12.65 14.04
CA SER A 33 -1.47 13.20 15.37
C SER A 33 -1.30 12.09 16.41
N PRO A 34 -0.45 12.26 17.43
CA PRO A 34 -0.37 11.32 18.56
C PRO A 34 -1.74 11.11 19.23
N GLN A 35 -1.97 9.91 19.74
CA GLN A 35 -3.21 9.50 20.43
C GLN A 35 -4.48 9.52 19.54
N SER A 36 -4.34 9.58 18.22
CA SER A 36 -5.46 9.51 17.28
C SER A 36 -6.20 8.17 17.35
N ARG A 37 -7.51 8.22 17.05
CA ARG A 37 -8.30 7.02 16.73
C ARG A 37 -8.07 6.70 15.25
N ILE A 38 -7.42 5.58 14.99
CA ILE A 38 -6.96 5.17 13.65
C ILE A 38 -7.78 3.97 13.19
N LEU A 39 -8.34 4.05 11.98
CA LEU A 39 -8.91 2.91 11.28
C LEU A 39 -7.88 2.35 10.30
N GLU A 40 -7.40 1.13 10.53
CA GLU A 40 -6.58 0.39 9.57
C GLU A 40 -7.47 -0.50 8.70
N ILE A 41 -7.55 -0.17 7.41
CA ILE A 41 -8.36 -0.91 6.42
C ILE A 41 -7.45 -1.94 5.76
N GLY A 42 -7.87 -3.21 5.75
CA GLY A 42 -7.03 -4.32 5.30
C GLY A 42 -5.91 -4.61 6.30
N ALA A 43 -6.26 -4.67 7.59
CA ALA A 43 -5.30 -4.82 8.67
C ALA A 43 -4.66 -6.21 8.71
N GLY A 44 -5.39 -7.26 8.30
CA GLY A 44 -4.90 -8.64 8.34
C GLY A 44 -4.42 -9.10 9.73
N PRO A 45 -3.66 -10.21 9.78
CA PRO A 45 -3.01 -10.66 11.00
C PRO A 45 -1.89 -9.71 11.43
N SER A 46 -1.28 -9.95 12.60
CA SER A 46 -0.20 -9.11 13.16
C SER A 46 0.89 -8.80 12.15
N ASN A 47 1.13 -7.53 11.90
CA ASN A 47 2.11 -7.05 10.93
C ASN A 47 2.79 -5.75 11.36
N GLU A 48 3.76 -5.30 10.55
CA GLU A 48 4.55 -4.11 10.86
C GLU A 48 3.78 -2.79 10.69
N CYS A 49 2.75 -2.76 9.83
CA CYS A 49 1.89 -1.59 9.67
C CYS A 49 1.09 -1.36 10.96
N SER A 50 0.34 -2.36 11.40
CA SER A 50 -0.45 -2.32 12.64
C SER A 50 0.43 -1.97 13.86
N ARG A 51 1.63 -2.58 13.96
CA ARG A 51 2.61 -2.27 15.01
C ARG A 51 3.05 -0.80 14.97
N THR A 52 3.29 -0.26 13.78
CA THR A 52 3.72 1.14 13.65
C THR A 52 2.59 2.09 14.02
N LEU A 53 1.36 1.80 13.57
CA LEU A 53 0.19 2.62 13.87
C LEU A 53 -0.18 2.59 15.35
N SER A 54 -0.06 1.44 16.03
CA SER A 54 -0.29 1.31 17.48
C SER A 54 0.69 2.15 18.30
N GLY A 55 1.87 2.45 17.77
CA GLY A 55 2.80 3.41 18.36
C GLY A 55 2.40 4.89 18.18
N ILE A 56 1.42 5.20 17.32
CA ILE A 56 0.90 6.55 17.11
C ILE A 56 -0.39 6.78 17.90
N GLY A 57 -1.32 5.80 17.89
CA GLY A 57 -2.63 5.96 18.50
C GLY A 57 -3.36 4.65 18.71
N GLN A 58 -4.66 4.74 18.98
CA GLN A 58 -5.54 3.58 19.15
C GLN A 58 -6.00 3.07 17.77
N VAL A 59 -5.69 1.81 17.44
CA VAL A 59 -5.96 1.24 16.13
C VAL A 59 -7.14 0.28 16.18
N THR A 60 -8.19 0.58 15.41
CA THR A 60 -9.24 -0.37 15.05
C THR A 60 -8.90 -0.93 13.67
N GLY A 61 -8.81 -2.24 13.54
CA GLY A 61 -8.54 -2.92 12.26
C GLY A 61 -9.81 -3.51 11.65
N ILE A 62 -9.96 -3.34 10.33
CA ILE A 62 -11.04 -3.97 9.56
C ILE A 62 -10.44 -4.77 8.41
N ASP A 63 -10.92 -6.00 8.21
CA ASP A 63 -10.49 -6.87 7.11
C ASP A 63 -11.60 -7.84 6.72
N ILE A 64 -11.55 -8.36 5.49
CA ILE A 64 -12.40 -9.48 5.05
C ILE A 64 -11.88 -10.80 5.62
N ASP A 65 -10.57 -10.89 5.93
CA ASP A 65 -9.93 -12.07 6.50
C ASP A 65 -10.21 -12.16 8.00
N PRO A 66 -10.80 -13.28 8.50
CA PRO A 66 -11.01 -13.51 9.92
C PRO A 66 -9.73 -13.46 10.77
N ASP A 67 -8.56 -13.67 10.17
CA ASP A 67 -7.26 -13.62 10.85
C ASP A 67 -6.92 -12.24 11.38
N VAL A 68 -7.64 -11.19 11.00
CA VAL A 68 -7.56 -9.87 11.63
C VAL A 68 -7.78 -9.93 13.15
N ARG A 69 -8.55 -10.89 13.64
CA ARG A 69 -8.78 -11.13 15.08
C ARG A 69 -7.51 -11.56 15.82
N ASN A 70 -6.52 -12.09 15.11
CA ASN A 70 -5.24 -12.52 15.64
C ASN A 70 -4.19 -11.39 15.66
N ASN A 71 -4.57 -10.18 15.23
CA ASN A 71 -3.67 -9.04 15.19
C ASN A 71 -3.54 -8.39 16.58
N VAL A 72 -2.44 -8.67 17.27
CA VAL A 72 -2.17 -8.24 18.65
C VAL A 72 -1.92 -6.73 18.81
N PHE A 73 -1.77 -5.99 17.71
CA PHE A 73 -1.53 -4.54 17.73
C PHE A 73 -2.81 -3.72 17.64
N LEU A 74 -3.96 -4.36 17.39
CA LEU A 74 -5.25 -3.69 17.29
C LEU A 74 -5.91 -3.60 18.68
N SER A 75 -6.55 -2.47 18.95
CA SER A 75 -7.44 -2.30 20.10
C SER A 75 -8.80 -2.97 19.86
N GLU A 76 -9.20 -3.04 18.59
CA GLU A 76 -10.42 -3.67 18.11
C GLU A 76 -10.19 -4.26 16.72
N ALA A 77 -10.72 -5.46 16.47
CA ALA A 77 -10.62 -6.15 15.19
C ALA A 77 -12.01 -6.50 14.68
N VAL A 78 -12.35 -6.04 13.47
CA VAL A 78 -13.65 -6.23 12.83
C VAL A 78 -13.50 -7.01 11.54
N VAL A 79 -14.16 -8.15 11.43
CA VAL A 79 -14.29 -8.89 10.15
C VAL A 79 -15.46 -8.29 9.37
N PHE A 80 -15.21 -7.88 8.14
CA PHE A 80 -16.19 -7.14 7.35
C PHE A 80 -16.02 -7.36 5.84
N GLU A 81 -17.05 -7.85 5.20
CA GLU A 81 -17.11 -8.10 3.75
C GLU A 81 -18.05 -7.15 2.99
N GLY A 82 -18.58 -6.13 3.65
CA GLY A 82 -19.58 -5.26 3.07
C GLY A 82 -19.01 -4.05 2.32
N ARG A 83 -19.91 -3.22 1.80
CA ARG A 83 -19.55 -1.96 1.15
C ARG A 83 -19.60 -0.77 2.11
N LYS A 84 -20.50 -0.83 3.12
CA LYS A 84 -20.66 0.21 4.14
C LYS A 84 -19.97 -0.25 5.42
N MET A 85 -18.91 0.43 5.84
CA MET A 85 -18.17 0.10 7.05
C MET A 85 -19.05 0.20 8.28
N PRO A 86 -18.95 -0.76 9.25
CA PRO A 86 -19.82 -0.83 10.43
C PRO A 86 -19.42 0.18 11.52
N PHE A 87 -19.12 1.40 11.13
CA PHE A 87 -18.76 2.51 12.01
C PHE A 87 -19.65 3.72 11.77
N GLU A 88 -19.83 4.53 12.80
CA GLU A 88 -20.57 5.79 12.72
C GLU A 88 -19.79 6.83 11.90
N ASP A 89 -20.50 7.86 11.46
CA ASP A 89 -19.91 9.01 10.78
C ASP A 89 -18.93 9.73 11.73
N ALA A 90 -17.84 10.24 11.19
CA ALA A 90 -16.86 11.02 11.94
C ALA A 90 -16.30 10.30 13.19
N SER A 91 -16.05 8.99 13.11
CA SER A 91 -15.56 8.15 14.22
C SER A 91 -14.04 8.15 14.38
N PHE A 92 -13.30 8.45 13.30
CA PHE A 92 -11.84 8.32 13.26
C PHE A 92 -11.13 9.62 12.93
N ASP A 93 -9.97 9.83 13.53
CA ASP A 93 -9.06 10.93 13.21
C ASP A 93 -8.20 10.63 11.99
N ALA A 94 -7.92 9.33 11.76
CA ALA A 94 -7.16 8.87 10.61
C ALA A 94 -7.71 7.55 10.06
N CYS A 95 -7.63 7.40 8.73
CA CYS A 95 -7.78 6.12 8.05
C CYS A 95 -6.45 5.77 7.38
N VAL A 96 -6.08 4.49 7.40
CA VAL A 96 -4.85 4.00 6.77
C VAL A 96 -5.15 2.75 5.97
N SER A 97 -4.61 2.65 4.75
CA SER A 97 -4.64 1.41 3.97
C SER A 97 -3.30 1.13 3.30
N ASN A 98 -2.85 -0.12 3.39
CA ASN A 98 -1.54 -0.54 2.92
C ASN A 98 -1.67 -1.74 1.97
N PHE A 99 -1.56 -1.50 0.68
CA PHE A 99 -1.78 -2.51 -0.37
C PHE A 99 -3.18 -3.14 -0.34
N VAL A 100 -4.20 -2.29 -0.30
CA VAL A 100 -5.63 -2.67 -0.30
C VAL A 100 -6.33 -2.24 -1.59
N LEU A 101 -6.01 -1.04 -2.10
CA LEU A 101 -6.77 -0.44 -3.19
C LEU A 101 -6.73 -1.23 -4.51
N GLU A 102 -5.69 -2.00 -4.74
CA GLU A 102 -5.59 -2.91 -5.89
C GLU A 102 -6.67 -4.01 -5.88
N HIS A 103 -7.20 -4.33 -4.70
CA HIS A 103 -8.25 -5.33 -4.47
C HIS A 103 -9.66 -4.73 -4.38
N VAL A 104 -9.79 -3.40 -4.40
CA VAL A 104 -11.08 -2.73 -4.27
C VAL A 104 -11.84 -2.71 -5.60
N GLU A 105 -12.97 -3.41 -5.66
CA GLU A 105 -13.80 -3.47 -6.85
C GLU A 105 -14.55 -2.17 -7.13
N HIS A 106 -15.03 -1.48 -6.08
CA HIS A 106 -15.82 -0.26 -6.15
C HIS A 106 -15.11 0.93 -5.48
N PRO A 107 -14.06 1.50 -6.08
CA PRO A 107 -13.20 2.47 -5.39
C PRO A 107 -13.92 3.76 -4.98
N ILE A 108 -14.92 4.23 -5.73
CA ILE A 108 -15.64 5.43 -5.31
C ILE A 108 -16.48 5.22 -4.03
N GLU A 109 -17.06 4.04 -3.86
CA GLU A 109 -17.78 3.68 -2.65
C GLU A 109 -16.81 3.61 -1.45
N HIS A 110 -15.65 2.98 -1.67
CA HIS A 110 -14.58 2.92 -0.66
C HIS A 110 -14.13 4.32 -0.21
N PHE A 111 -13.83 5.23 -1.15
CA PHE A 111 -13.39 6.59 -0.80
C PHE A 111 -14.49 7.40 -0.10
N ARG A 112 -15.77 7.22 -0.48
CA ARG A 112 -16.91 7.84 0.22
C ARG A 112 -17.05 7.31 1.64
N GLU A 113 -16.88 6.03 1.86
CA GLU A 113 -16.93 5.45 3.21
C GLU A 113 -15.75 5.93 4.07
N VAL A 114 -14.54 6.00 3.52
CA VAL A 114 -13.40 6.62 4.20
C VAL A 114 -13.72 8.07 4.59
N ALA A 115 -14.25 8.87 3.65
CA ALA A 115 -14.65 10.25 3.94
C ALA A 115 -15.77 10.34 4.99
N ARG A 116 -16.71 9.38 5.00
CA ARG A 116 -17.81 9.34 5.97
C ARG A 116 -17.30 9.09 7.38
N VAL A 117 -16.46 8.07 7.56
CA VAL A 117 -15.96 7.68 8.89
C VAL A 117 -14.88 8.62 9.44
N LEU A 118 -14.20 9.37 8.59
CA LEU A 118 -13.26 10.42 9.02
C LEU A 118 -13.99 11.60 9.64
N ARG A 119 -13.44 12.13 10.74
CA ARG A 119 -13.82 13.43 11.30
C ARG A 119 -13.46 14.56 10.36
N PRO A 120 -14.13 15.72 10.41
CA PRO A 120 -13.62 16.94 9.80
C PRO A 120 -12.18 17.21 10.22
N GLY A 121 -11.29 17.51 9.27
CA GLY A 121 -9.84 17.62 9.49
C GLY A 121 -9.08 16.29 9.58
N GLY A 122 -9.76 15.15 9.60
CA GLY A 122 -9.14 13.84 9.64
C GLY A 122 -8.37 13.50 8.35
N VAL A 123 -7.39 12.59 8.44
CA VAL A 123 -6.48 12.24 7.33
C VAL A 123 -6.68 10.83 6.83
N TYR A 124 -6.56 10.65 5.52
CA TYR A 124 -6.43 9.33 4.88
C TYR A 124 -5.02 9.16 4.31
N CYS A 125 -4.27 8.20 4.84
CA CYS A 125 -2.96 7.80 4.35
C CYS A 125 -3.05 6.44 3.67
N LEU A 126 -2.56 6.33 2.43
CA LEU A 126 -2.56 5.04 1.74
C LEU A 126 -1.26 4.77 0.99
N ARG A 127 -0.98 3.48 0.80
CA ARG A 127 0.04 2.95 -0.09
C ARG A 127 -0.60 1.91 -1.01
N THR A 128 -0.30 2.01 -2.32
CA THR A 128 -0.83 1.08 -3.32
C THR A 128 0.16 0.96 -4.48
N PRO A 129 0.19 -0.16 -5.23
CA PRO A 129 1.01 -0.27 -6.43
C PRO A 129 0.48 0.64 -7.55
N ASN A 130 1.37 1.16 -8.35
CA ASN A 130 1.03 1.93 -9.55
C ASN A 130 0.71 0.99 -10.72
N LEU A 131 -0.44 1.20 -11.35
CA LEU A 131 -0.86 0.41 -12.52
C LEU A 131 0.13 0.50 -13.68
N TYR A 132 0.78 1.66 -13.90
CA TYR A 132 1.69 1.86 -15.03
C TYR A 132 3.10 1.29 -14.82
N HIS A 133 3.36 0.69 -13.68
CA HIS A 133 4.60 -0.06 -13.48
C HIS A 133 4.52 -1.42 -14.19
N TYR A 134 5.64 -1.88 -14.79
CA TYR A 134 5.67 -3.13 -15.58
C TYR A 134 5.18 -4.37 -14.82
N VAL A 135 5.41 -4.43 -13.50
CA VAL A 135 4.92 -5.53 -12.65
C VAL A 135 3.40 -5.53 -12.58
N SER A 136 2.78 -4.36 -12.32
CA SER A 136 1.32 -4.23 -12.22
C SER A 136 0.64 -4.45 -13.57
N MET A 137 1.26 -3.96 -14.65
CA MET A 137 0.79 -4.22 -16.01
C MET A 137 0.86 -5.71 -16.35
N GLY A 138 1.96 -6.37 -16.00
CA GLY A 138 2.11 -7.82 -16.16
C GLY A 138 1.07 -8.60 -15.35
N ALA A 139 0.84 -8.20 -14.10
CA ALA A 139 -0.18 -8.80 -13.23
C ALA A 139 -1.59 -8.71 -13.82
N ARG A 140 -1.91 -7.59 -14.46
CA ARG A 140 -3.23 -7.36 -15.09
C ARG A 140 -3.43 -8.14 -16.40
N LEU A 141 -2.36 -8.38 -17.16
CA LEU A 141 -2.42 -9.01 -18.48
C LEU A 141 -2.34 -10.54 -18.42
N LEU A 142 -1.76 -11.09 -17.36
CA LEU A 142 -1.59 -12.52 -17.20
C LEU A 142 -2.79 -13.15 -16.47
N PRO A 143 -3.23 -14.36 -16.85
CA PRO A 143 -4.18 -15.15 -16.05
C PRO A 143 -3.65 -15.30 -14.61
N HIS A 144 -4.55 -15.25 -13.63
CA HIS A 144 -4.21 -15.25 -12.20
C HIS A 144 -3.21 -16.35 -11.80
N SER A 145 -3.41 -17.59 -12.27
CA SER A 145 -2.51 -18.72 -12.02
C SER A 145 -1.09 -18.52 -12.57
N MET A 146 -0.96 -17.91 -13.75
CA MET A 146 0.35 -17.63 -14.35
C MET A 146 1.05 -16.47 -13.66
N HIS A 147 0.30 -15.46 -13.20
CA HIS A 147 0.84 -14.33 -12.45
C HIS A 147 1.47 -14.80 -11.13
N LEU A 148 0.79 -15.66 -10.37
CA LEU A 148 1.29 -16.25 -9.12
C LEU A 148 2.59 -17.02 -9.32
N LEU A 149 2.61 -17.93 -10.29
CA LEU A 149 3.79 -18.73 -10.58
C LEU A 149 4.98 -17.86 -10.95
N LEU A 150 4.77 -16.84 -11.79
CA LEU A 150 5.83 -15.96 -12.27
C LEU A 150 6.31 -15.01 -11.17
N ALA A 151 5.40 -14.39 -10.41
CA ALA A 151 5.73 -13.45 -9.35
C ALA A 151 6.49 -14.13 -8.21
N ASN A 152 6.05 -15.30 -7.75
CA ASN A 152 6.71 -16.07 -6.70
C ASN A 152 8.09 -16.56 -7.17
N ARG A 153 8.19 -17.03 -8.41
CA ARG A 153 9.46 -17.48 -8.99
C ARG A 153 10.47 -16.34 -9.15
N LEU A 154 10.02 -15.16 -9.59
CA LEU A 154 10.88 -13.98 -9.76
C LEU A 154 11.32 -13.36 -8.42
N ARG A 155 10.48 -13.46 -7.39
CA ARG A 155 10.79 -13.03 -6.02
C ARG A 155 11.64 -14.05 -5.26
N GLY A 156 11.70 -15.30 -5.74
CA GLY A 156 12.35 -16.42 -5.03
C GLY A 156 11.61 -16.84 -3.76
N LEU A 157 10.29 -16.65 -3.72
CA LEU A 157 9.40 -17.10 -2.65
C LEU A 157 8.96 -18.54 -2.93
N GLY A 158 8.80 -19.36 -1.87
CA GLY A 158 8.28 -20.72 -1.97
C GLY A 158 6.80 -20.78 -2.38
N GLU A 159 6.31 -21.99 -2.72
CA GLU A 159 4.92 -22.25 -3.14
C GLU A 159 3.86 -22.01 -2.04
N GLU A 160 4.27 -21.81 -0.79
CA GLU A 160 3.39 -21.60 0.37
C GLU A 160 2.94 -20.14 0.58
N ALA A 161 3.21 -19.24 -0.38
CA ALA A 161 2.68 -17.89 -0.29
C ALA A 161 1.16 -17.92 -0.49
N HIS A 162 0.40 -17.37 0.47
CA HIS A 162 -1.06 -17.23 0.44
C HIS A 162 -1.58 -16.86 -0.96
N ASP A 163 -2.68 -17.47 -1.37
CA ASP A 163 -3.40 -17.08 -2.60
C ASP A 163 -3.77 -15.60 -2.50
N PRO A 164 -3.20 -14.73 -3.32
CA PRO A 164 -3.50 -13.32 -3.23
C PRO A 164 -4.96 -13.09 -3.65
N TYR A 165 -5.62 -12.20 -2.94
CA TYR A 165 -6.96 -11.72 -3.32
C TYR A 165 -6.99 -11.22 -4.77
N PRO A 166 -8.13 -11.34 -5.48
CA PRO A 166 -8.27 -10.81 -6.84
C PRO A 166 -7.86 -9.34 -6.91
N THR A 167 -7.09 -8.98 -7.94
CA THR A 167 -6.67 -7.60 -8.17
C THR A 167 -7.46 -6.98 -9.31
N TRP A 168 -8.05 -5.81 -9.07
CA TRP A 168 -8.84 -5.06 -10.05
C TRP A 168 -8.09 -3.87 -10.64
N PHE A 169 -7.16 -3.29 -9.90
CA PHE A 169 -6.39 -2.10 -10.31
C PHE A 169 -7.27 -0.95 -10.85
N ARG A 170 -8.45 -0.70 -10.25
CA ARG A 170 -9.42 0.30 -10.72
C ARG A 170 -9.08 1.73 -10.29
N SER A 171 -8.22 1.90 -9.29
CA SER A 171 -7.84 3.18 -8.67
C SER A 171 -6.36 3.55 -8.77
N ASN A 172 -5.50 2.64 -9.19
CA ASN A 172 -4.07 2.62 -8.98
C ASN A 172 -3.25 3.51 -9.94
N THR A 173 -3.71 4.73 -10.17
CA THR A 173 -2.98 5.77 -10.91
C THR A 173 -3.15 7.13 -10.23
N ARG A 174 -2.16 8.03 -10.35
CA ARG A 174 -2.23 9.39 -9.80
C ARG A 174 -3.55 10.09 -10.15
N SER A 175 -3.90 10.12 -11.44
CA SER A 175 -5.11 10.79 -11.93
C SER A 175 -6.40 10.21 -11.35
N LYS A 176 -6.51 8.87 -11.28
CA LYS A 176 -7.67 8.20 -10.71
C LYS A 176 -7.81 8.50 -9.22
N LEU A 177 -6.72 8.41 -8.46
CA LEU A 177 -6.71 8.70 -7.02
C LEU A 177 -7.12 10.13 -6.74
N THR A 178 -6.57 11.12 -7.48
CA THR A 178 -6.97 12.52 -7.37
C THR A 178 -8.46 12.71 -7.65
N THR A 179 -8.97 12.07 -8.71
CA THR A 179 -10.40 12.14 -9.06
C THR A 179 -11.29 11.53 -7.97
N LEU A 180 -10.89 10.37 -7.41
CA LEU A 180 -11.64 9.69 -6.34
C LEU A 180 -11.68 10.51 -5.05
N CYS A 181 -10.56 11.13 -4.65
CA CYS A 181 -10.53 12.04 -3.50
C CYS A 181 -11.55 13.18 -3.68
N ARG A 182 -11.52 13.88 -4.82
CA ARG A 182 -12.44 14.97 -5.13
C ARG A 182 -13.91 14.52 -5.14
N MET A 183 -14.21 13.38 -5.78
CA MET A 183 -15.58 12.83 -5.85
C MET A 183 -16.12 12.37 -4.49
N ALA A 184 -15.25 12.06 -3.54
CA ALA A 184 -15.59 11.69 -2.16
C ALA A 184 -15.65 12.90 -1.22
N GLY A 185 -15.34 14.11 -1.69
CA GLY A 185 -15.33 15.32 -0.85
C GLY A 185 -14.08 15.44 0.04
N LEU A 186 -12.97 14.77 -0.35
CA LEU A 186 -11.67 14.92 0.28
C LEU A 186 -10.85 16.02 -0.44
N ASP A 187 -9.90 16.61 0.27
CA ASP A 187 -8.99 17.61 -0.27
C ASP A 187 -8.12 17.06 -1.40
N GLU A 188 -7.46 17.97 -2.15
CA GLU A 188 -6.49 17.57 -3.17
C GLU A 188 -5.36 16.73 -2.54
N PRO A 189 -5.14 15.49 -3.01
CA PRO A 189 -4.21 14.60 -2.36
C PRO A 189 -2.75 14.98 -2.62
N ARG A 190 -1.90 14.89 -1.60
CA ARG A 190 -0.45 14.86 -1.77
C ARG A 190 -0.03 13.46 -2.17
N ILE A 191 0.47 13.32 -3.41
CA ILE A 191 0.88 12.03 -3.97
C ILE A 191 2.39 12.04 -4.21
N THR A 192 3.08 11.04 -3.66
CA THR A 192 4.49 10.73 -3.90
C THR A 192 4.59 9.34 -4.55
N MET A 193 5.39 9.23 -5.60
CA MET A 193 5.64 7.96 -6.27
C MET A 193 7.08 7.55 -6.04
N LEU A 194 7.27 6.29 -5.64
CA LEU A 194 8.56 5.73 -5.26
C LEU A 194 8.88 4.50 -6.10
N GLU A 195 10.12 4.39 -6.52
CA GLU A 195 10.72 3.15 -7.00
C GLU A 195 11.80 2.76 -6.00
N PRO A 196 11.49 1.82 -5.08
CA PRO A 196 12.48 1.29 -4.15
C PRO A 196 13.40 0.30 -4.87
N GLU A 197 14.15 -0.48 -4.09
CA GLU A 197 15.00 -1.55 -4.61
C GLU A 197 14.24 -2.54 -5.51
N PRO A 198 14.88 -3.08 -6.56
CA PRO A 198 14.28 -4.07 -7.44
C PRO A 198 14.09 -5.40 -6.67
N SER A 199 12.92 -5.60 -6.07
CA SER A 199 12.56 -6.84 -5.37
C SER A 199 12.38 -8.02 -6.33
N TYR A 200 12.07 -7.73 -7.60
CA TYR A 200 11.98 -8.71 -8.67
C TYR A 200 13.36 -8.93 -9.29
N GLY A 201 13.66 -10.15 -9.72
CA GLY A 201 14.96 -10.47 -10.35
C GLY A 201 16.04 -10.94 -9.40
N ARG A 202 15.80 -10.98 -8.08
CA ARG A 202 16.72 -11.59 -7.11
C ARG A 202 17.07 -13.05 -7.45
N ALA A 203 16.27 -13.68 -8.30
CA ALA A 203 16.46 -15.05 -8.74
C ALA A 203 17.55 -15.22 -9.79
N HIS A 204 17.91 -14.17 -10.57
CA HIS A 204 18.86 -14.28 -11.67
C HIS A 204 19.68 -12.99 -11.84
N PRO A 205 21.05 -13.06 -11.89
CA PRO A 205 21.90 -11.87 -11.96
C PRO A 205 21.60 -10.93 -13.14
N ILE A 206 21.37 -11.46 -14.33
CA ILE A 206 21.08 -10.65 -15.53
C ILE A 206 19.77 -9.88 -15.34
N LEU A 207 18.72 -10.54 -14.82
CA LEU A 207 17.44 -9.88 -14.54
C LEU A 207 17.60 -8.81 -13.45
N PHE A 208 18.40 -9.08 -12.43
CA PHE A 208 18.70 -8.11 -11.38
C PHE A 208 19.32 -6.82 -11.95
N TYR A 209 20.33 -6.94 -12.81
CA TYR A 209 20.94 -5.75 -13.45
C TYR A 209 19.96 -5.00 -14.36
N GLY A 210 19.08 -5.71 -15.09
CA GLY A 210 18.03 -5.09 -15.90
C GLY A 210 17.04 -4.28 -15.05
N PHE A 211 16.56 -4.85 -13.94
CA PHE A 211 15.65 -4.15 -13.03
C PHE A 211 16.34 -3.01 -12.27
N MET A 212 17.61 -3.16 -11.91
CA MET A 212 18.40 -2.07 -11.33
C MET A 212 18.59 -0.91 -12.33
N ALA A 213 18.82 -1.20 -13.60
CA ALA A 213 18.92 -0.18 -14.63
C ALA A 213 17.57 0.57 -14.80
N TYR A 214 16.45 -0.16 -14.78
CA TYR A 214 15.10 0.43 -14.77
C TYR A 214 14.89 1.33 -13.56
N GLU A 215 15.15 0.84 -12.35
CA GLU A 215 15.03 1.60 -11.10
C GLU A 215 15.83 2.91 -11.17
N ARG A 216 17.07 2.86 -11.58
CA ARG A 216 17.90 4.06 -11.75
C ARG A 216 17.35 5.03 -12.80
N LEU A 217 16.84 4.50 -13.92
CA LEU A 217 16.23 5.31 -14.97
C LEU A 217 15.00 6.06 -14.42
N VAL A 218 14.06 5.37 -13.78
CA VAL A 218 12.82 6.01 -13.31
C VAL A 218 13.04 6.93 -12.12
N ASN A 219 14.15 6.74 -11.38
CA ASN A 219 14.56 7.62 -10.30
C ASN A 219 15.41 8.82 -10.78
N SER A 220 15.94 8.79 -12.02
CA SER A 220 16.82 9.87 -12.53
C SER A 220 16.09 11.18 -12.80
N SER A 221 14.76 11.14 -13.06
CA SER A 221 13.99 12.32 -13.41
C SER A 221 12.52 12.23 -12.98
N LYS A 222 11.93 13.39 -12.69
CA LYS A 222 10.47 13.51 -12.44
C LYS A 222 9.62 13.15 -13.67
N ILE A 223 10.17 13.22 -14.88
CA ILE A 223 9.48 12.82 -16.11
C ILE A 223 9.06 11.35 -16.05
N PHE A 224 9.88 10.51 -15.44
CA PHE A 224 9.62 9.08 -15.29
C PHE A 224 8.87 8.72 -14.00
N GLU A 225 8.51 9.70 -13.17
CA GLU A 225 7.84 9.45 -11.88
C GLU A 225 6.59 8.57 -12.02
N GLY A 226 5.80 8.78 -13.09
CA GLY A 226 4.61 8.01 -13.38
C GLY A 226 4.84 6.51 -13.66
N MET A 227 6.08 6.08 -13.83
CA MET A 227 6.46 4.67 -14.05
C MET A 227 6.91 3.97 -12.76
N ARG A 228 7.06 4.67 -11.65
CA ARG A 228 7.48 4.10 -10.35
C ARG A 228 6.41 3.20 -9.76
N ILE A 229 6.84 2.15 -9.05
CA ILE A 229 5.94 1.07 -8.59
C ILE A 229 4.98 1.49 -7.48
N THR A 230 5.42 2.28 -6.51
CA THR A 230 4.67 2.56 -5.28
C THR A 230 4.07 3.95 -5.31
N VAL A 231 2.78 4.05 -5.08
CA VAL A 231 2.08 5.31 -4.84
C VAL A 231 1.84 5.46 -3.35
N LEU A 232 2.30 6.56 -2.78
CA LEU A 232 1.95 7.04 -1.44
C LEU A 232 1.01 8.24 -1.59
N LEU A 233 -0.05 8.26 -0.80
CA LEU A 233 -1.03 9.35 -0.81
C LEU A 233 -1.41 9.74 0.61
N ALA A 234 -1.49 11.04 0.86
CA ALA A 234 -2.15 11.62 2.02
C ALA A 234 -3.17 12.68 1.55
N THR A 235 -4.39 12.60 2.07
CA THR A 235 -5.45 13.59 1.83
C THR A 235 -6.24 13.80 3.11
N HIS A 236 -6.90 14.96 3.25
CA HIS A 236 -7.68 15.29 4.43
C HIS A 236 -9.16 15.41 4.07
N LYS A 237 -10.02 15.14 5.04
CA LYS A 237 -11.40 15.60 4.99
C LYS A 237 -11.42 17.07 5.38
N PRO A 238 -12.04 17.97 4.58
CA PRO A 238 -12.15 19.37 4.94
C PRO A 238 -12.62 19.57 6.39
N ALA A 239 -12.09 20.58 7.05
CA ALA A 239 -12.45 20.87 8.44
C ALA A 239 -13.88 21.44 8.60
N VAL A 240 -14.39 22.05 7.56
CA VAL A 240 -15.80 22.51 7.39
C VAL A 240 -16.11 22.63 5.90
#